data_eec71c2a3058fb9be6f92035536c4084
#
_entry.id   eec71c2a3058fb9be6f92035536c4084
#
_cell.length_a   1.000
_cell.length_b   1.000
_cell.length_c   1.000
_cell.angle_alpha   90.00
_cell.angle_beta   90.00
_cell.angle_gamma   90.00
#
_symmetry.space_group_name_H-M   'P 1'
#
loop_
_entity.id
_entity.type
_entity.pdbx_description
1 polymer ?
#
loop_
_entity_poly.entity_id
_entity_poly.type
_entity_poly.pdbx_seq_one_letter_code
_entity_poly.pdbx_strand_id
1 'polypeptide(L)'
;MDNLRIITVTNEELILSVSAMAEEIWHEHYDKMLGSQQVDYMLEKFLSPEAIRREIEEENYEFFLISYDYTFAGFSAIQEKDGSLFLSKLYVHEDFRKKHISSEMLRKYIELCKLRKLNKIWLTVNKHNFRSIDVYKHFGFETVREECNDIGNGYVRDDYIMELNVE
;
A
#
# COMPACT_ATOMS: atom_id res chain seq x y z
N MET A 1 16.02 6.74 -10.37
CA MET A 1 15.01 7.71 -10.85
C MET A 1 15.20 9.00 -10.08
N ASP A 2 15.69 10.02 -10.76
CA ASP A 2 16.15 11.25 -10.09
C ASP A 2 15.02 12.14 -9.57
N ASN A 3 13.82 11.99 -10.15
CA ASN A 3 12.67 12.84 -9.82
C ASN A 3 11.87 12.30 -8.61
N LEU A 4 12.19 11.08 -8.20
CA LEU A 4 11.44 10.40 -7.15
C LEU A 4 12.04 10.70 -5.78
N ARG A 5 11.20 11.11 -4.84
CA ARG A 5 11.55 11.29 -3.43
C ARG A 5 10.61 10.47 -2.57
N ILE A 6 11.16 9.83 -1.57
CA ILE A 6 10.39 9.04 -0.60
C ILE A 6 10.54 9.71 0.76
N ILE A 7 9.42 10.13 1.33
CA ILE A 7 9.39 10.90 2.56
C ILE A 7 8.81 10.04 3.66
N THR A 8 9.58 9.76 4.71
CA THR A 8 9.09 9.02 5.87
C THR A 8 8.08 9.87 6.63
N VAL A 9 6.93 9.32 6.95
CA VAL A 9 5.85 10.01 7.66
C VAL A 9 6.16 9.99 9.16
N THR A 10 6.62 11.13 9.70
CA THR A 10 7.10 11.25 11.06
C THR A 10 6.34 12.26 11.92
N ASN A 11 5.40 13.00 11.32
CA ASN A 11 4.67 14.05 12.06
C ASN A 11 3.21 14.13 11.60
N GLU A 12 2.41 14.90 12.33
CA GLU A 12 0.98 15.04 12.09
C GLU A 12 0.66 15.63 10.70
N GLU A 13 1.42 16.61 10.27
CA GLU A 13 1.21 17.24 8.95
C GLU A 13 1.34 16.21 7.82
N LEU A 14 2.34 15.34 7.91
CA LEU A 14 2.54 14.28 6.90
C LEU A 14 1.45 13.20 7.00
N ILE A 15 0.97 12.89 8.21
CA ILE A 15 -0.17 11.97 8.41
C ILE A 15 -1.41 12.52 7.71
N LEU A 16 -1.72 13.80 7.89
CA LEU A 16 -2.87 14.43 7.23
C LEU A 16 -2.72 14.40 5.71
N SER A 17 -1.51 14.58 5.19
CA SER A 17 -1.24 14.50 3.75
C SER A 17 -1.49 13.11 3.20
N VAL A 18 -1.09 12.06 3.94
CA VAL A 18 -1.38 10.67 3.54
C VAL A 18 -2.89 10.43 3.50
N SER A 19 -3.60 10.84 4.55
CA SER A 19 -5.06 10.63 4.64
C SER A 19 -5.79 11.34 3.50
N ALA A 20 -5.43 12.57 3.20
CA ALA A 20 -6.02 13.34 2.09
C ALA A 20 -5.75 12.69 0.73
N MET A 21 -4.52 12.27 0.50
CA MET A 21 -4.15 11.59 -0.75
C MET A 21 -4.86 10.24 -0.87
N ALA A 22 -4.99 9.51 0.23
CA ALA A 22 -5.68 8.22 0.25
C ALA A 22 -7.14 8.35 -0.15
N GLU A 23 -7.83 9.39 0.33
CA GLU A 23 -9.23 9.64 -0.04
C GLU A 23 -9.38 9.78 -1.55
N GLU A 24 -8.56 10.61 -2.17
CA GLU A 24 -8.60 10.84 -3.61
C GLU A 24 -8.25 9.57 -4.40
N ILE A 25 -7.16 8.92 -4.05
CA ILE A 25 -6.68 7.72 -4.78
C ILE A 25 -7.64 6.55 -4.63
N TRP A 26 -8.14 6.27 -3.42
CA TRP A 26 -8.98 5.12 -3.19
C TRP A 26 -10.36 5.27 -3.87
N HIS A 27 -10.95 6.45 -3.89
CA HIS A 27 -12.20 6.67 -4.62
C HIS A 27 -11.99 6.48 -6.13
N GLU A 28 -10.93 7.03 -6.68
CA GLU A 28 -10.61 6.85 -8.09
C GLU A 28 -10.38 5.37 -8.42
N HIS A 29 -9.65 4.67 -7.55
CA HIS A 29 -9.21 3.30 -7.80
C HIS A 29 -10.32 2.26 -7.53
N TYR A 30 -11.11 2.43 -6.48
CA TYR A 30 -12.01 1.40 -5.96
C TYR A 30 -13.51 1.67 -6.12
N ASP A 31 -13.96 2.87 -6.45
CA ASP A 31 -15.40 3.16 -6.49
C ASP A 31 -16.16 2.23 -7.43
N LYS A 32 -15.59 1.92 -8.58
CA LYS A 32 -16.22 1.01 -9.55
C LYS A 32 -16.26 -0.44 -9.06
N MET A 33 -15.26 -0.85 -8.28
CA MET A 33 -15.16 -2.22 -7.77
C MET A 33 -16.05 -2.46 -6.56
N LEU A 34 -16.09 -1.50 -5.64
CA LEU A 34 -16.62 -1.68 -4.29
C LEU A 34 -17.80 -0.78 -3.97
N GLY A 35 -17.98 0.30 -4.73
CA GLY A 35 -18.97 1.35 -4.43
C GLY A 35 -18.41 2.40 -3.48
N SER A 36 -18.82 3.64 -3.69
CA SER A 36 -18.31 4.80 -2.95
C SER A 36 -18.52 4.70 -1.43
N GLN A 37 -19.65 4.09 -1.01
CA GLN A 37 -19.96 3.96 0.42
C GLN A 37 -19.01 3.00 1.13
N GLN A 38 -18.66 1.88 0.49
CA GLN A 38 -17.71 0.96 1.07
C GLN A 38 -16.32 1.59 1.13
N VAL A 39 -15.94 2.34 0.10
CA VAL A 39 -14.65 3.05 0.09
C VAL A 39 -14.58 4.07 1.22
N ASP A 40 -15.63 4.86 1.45
CA ASP A 40 -15.70 5.80 2.57
C ASP A 40 -15.51 5.08 3.91
N TYR A 41 -16.18 3.96 4.09
CA TYR A 41 -16.07 3.15 5.30
C TYR A 41 -14.62 2.66 5.51
N MET A 42 -14.00 2.15 4.45
CA MET A 42 -12.63 1.63 4.51
C MET A 42 -11.62 2.74 4.78
N LEU A 43 -11.79 3.91 4.19
CA LEU A 43 -10.93 5.06 4.44
C LEU A 43 -10.99 5.49 5.90
N GLU A 44 -12.19 5.58 6.47
CA GLU A 44 -12.36 5.95 7.87
C GLU A 44 -11.72 4.91 8.80
N LYS A 45 -11.90 3.64 8.51
CA LYS A 45 -11.39 2.56 9.34
C LYS A 45 -9.87 2.39 9.24
N PHE A 46 -9.30 2.51 8.04
CA PHE A 46 -7.91 2.13 7.79
C PHE A 46 -6.97 3.29 7.50
N LEU A 47 -7.47 4.42 7.02
CA LEU A 47 -6.65 5.54 6.55
C LEU A 47 -7.12 6.90 7.05
N SER A 48 -7.92 6.94 8.12
CA SER A 48 -8.14 8.18 8.85
C SER A 48 -6.83 8.60 9.53
N PRO A 49 -6.66 9.89 9.88
CA PRO A 49 -5.46 10.32 10.60
C PRO A 49 -5.23 9.53 11.89
N GLU A 50 -6.28 9.23 12.64
CA GLU A 50 -6.19 8.44 13.87
C GLU A 50 -5.71 7.01 13.60
N ALA A 51 -6.23 6.37 12.55
CA ALA A 51 -5.83 5.01 12.18
C ALA A 51 -4.36 4.97 11.77
N ILE A 52 -3.91 5.93 10.96
CA ILE A 52 -2.51 6.02 10.53
C ILE A 52 -1.59 6.23 11.73
N ARG A 53 -1.96 7.15 12.61
CA ARG A 53 -1.16 7.44 13.81
C ARG A 53 -1.03 6.21 14.70
N ARG A 54 -2.13 5.49 14.94
CA ARG A 54 -2.13 4.26 15.73
C ARG A 54 -1.22 3.19 15.12
N GLU A 55 -1.30 2.99 13.81
CA GLU A 55 -0.45 2.02 13.14
C GLU A 55 1.04 2.36 13.27
N ILE A 56 1.40 3.63 13.15
CA ILE A 56 2.79 4.06 13.29
C ILE A 56 3.27 3.90 14.74
N GLU A 57 2.48 4.37 15.71
CA GLU A 57 2.90 4.42 17.11
C GLU A 57 2.77 3.08 17.84
N GLU A 58 1.78 2.27 17.49
CA GLU A 58 1.42 1.07 18.27
C GLU A 58 1.62 -0.25 17.51
N GLU A 59 1.64 -0.23 16.19
CA GLU A 59 1.63 -1.44 15.38
C GLU A 59 2.86 -1.60 14.47
N ASN A 60 3.88 -0.82 14.70
CA ASN A 60 5.16 -0.90 13.99
C ASN A 60 5.06 -0.73 12.48
N TYR A 61 4.10 0.06 11.99
CA TYR A 61 4.02 0.41 10.58
C TYR A 61 4.94 1.58 10.27
N GLU A 62 5.50 1.57 9.05
CA GLU A 62 6.24 2.68 8.48
C GLU A 62 5.44 3.18 7.27
N PHE A 63 5.04 4.45 7.31
CA PHE A 63 4.33 5.09 6.21
C PHE A 63 5.27 6.02 5.45
N PHE A 64 5.08 6.09 4.14
CA PHE A 64 5.86 6.94 3.25
C PHE A 64 4.95 7.71 2.32
N LEU A 65 5.28 8.99 2.10
CA LEU A 65 4.74 9.76 1.00
C LEU A 65 5.71 9.65 -0.17
N ILE A 66 5.16 9.51 -1.35
CA ILE A 66 5.93 9.42 -2.58
C ILE A 66 5.76 10.75 -3.32
N SER A 67 6.87 11.42 -3.58
CA SER A 67 6.89 12.67 -4.34
C SER A 67 7.57 12.44 -5.68
N TYR A 68 7.00 13.00 -6.73
CA TYR A 68 7.56 12.95 -8.08
C TYR A 68 7.56 14.38 -8.63
N ASP A 69 8.74 14.88 -9.02
CA ASP A 69 8.91 16.27 -9.45
C ASP A 69 8.32 17.26 -8.45
N TYR A 70 8.60 17.04 -7.15
CA TYR A 70 8.18 17.91 -6.03
C TYR A 70 6.65 17.96 -5.80
N THR A 71 5.91 17.01 -6.35
CA THR A 71 4.47 16.89 -6.16
C THR A 71 4.15 15.52 -5.55
N PHE A 72 3.26 15.46 -4.55
CA PHE A 72 2.85 14.18 -3.98
C PHE A 72 2.13 13.33 -5.03
N ALA A 73 2.68 12.15 -5.28
CA ALA A 73 2.22 11.24 -6.33
C ALA A 73 1.58 9.96 -5.78
N GLY A 74 1.80 9.67 -4.50
CA GLY A 74 1.28 8.45 -3.92
C GLY A 74 1.72 8.27 -2.47
N PHE A 75 1.39 7.10 -1.92
CA PHE A 75 1.79 6.73 -0.57
C PHE A 75 1.98 5.23 -0.46
N SER A 76 2.69 4.81 0.56
CA SER A 76 2.96 3.40 0.82
C SER A 76 3.08 3.15 2.31
N ALA A 77 2.84 1.90 2.73
CA ALA A 77 3.00 1.50 4.12
C ALA A 77 3.51 0.06 4.19
N ILE A 78 4.45 -0.17 5.09
CA ILE A 78 5.05 -1.48 5.33
C ILE A 78 5.06 -1.79 6.81
N GLN A 79 5.11 -3.10 7.13
CA GLN A 79 5.26 -3.57 8.50
C GLN A 79 6.23 -4.76 8.51
N GLU A 80 7.31 -4.64 9.26
CA GLU A 80 8.22 -5.76 9.47
C GLU A 80 7.69 -6.62 10.61
N LYS A 81 7.51 -7.91 10.36
CA LYS A 81 7.01 -8.84 11.36
C LYS A 81 7.44 -10.27 11.04
N ASP A 82 7.91 -11.00 12.05
CA ASP A 82 8.24 -12.43 11.95
C ASP A 82 9.17 -12.78 10.80
N GLY A 83 10.17 -11.93 10.56
CA GLY A 83 11.18 -12.15 9.52
C GLY A 83 10.69 -11.86 8.11
N SER A 84 9.54 -11.25 7.95
CA SER A 84 8.99 -10.88 6.64
C SER A 84 8.59 -9.40 6.60
N LEU A 85 8.42 -8.88 5.39
CA LEU A 85 7.94 -7.53 5.16
C LEU A 85 6.52 -7.61 4.61
N PHE A 86 5.56 -7.06 5.34
CA PHE A 86 4.20 -6.89 4.87
C PHE A 86 4.09 -5.57 4.11
N LEU A 87 3.81 -5.64 2.81
CA LEU A 87 3.50 -4.46 2.01
C LEU A 87 2.00 -4.19 2.14
N SER A 88 1.67 -3.36 3.12
CA SER A 88 0.28 -3.06 3.45
C SER A 88 -0.40 -2.19 2.40
N LYS A 89 0.32 -1.19 1.89
CA LYS A 89 -0.23 -0.21 0.94
C LYS A 89 0.85 0.24 -0.03
N LEU A 90 0.48 0.33 -1.30
CA LEU A 90 1.29 0.94 -2.35
C LEU A 90 0.34 1.48 -3.41
N TYR A 91 0.12 2.78 -3.39
CA TYR A 91 -0.84 3.45 -4.27
C TYR A 91 -0.22 4.66 -4.94
N VAL A 92 -0.47 4.81 -6.24
CA VAL A 92 0.00 5.93 -7.04
C VAL A 92 -1.21 6.62 -7.65
N HIS A 93 -1.25 7.95 -7.53
CA HIS A 93 -2.30 8.78 -8.12
C HIS A 93 -2.32 8.61 -9.64
N GLU A 94 -3.52 8.63 -10.24
CA GLU A 94 -3.70 8.38 -11.66
C GLU A 94 -2.87 9.29 -12.57
N ASP A 95 -2.63 10.54 -12.16
CA ASP A 95 -1.84 11.50 -12.93
C ASP A 95 -0.35 11.12 -13.02
N PHE A 96 0.08 10.21 -12.18
CA PHE A 96 1.49 9.78 -12.10
C PHE A 96 1.69 8.33 -12.53
N ARG A 97 0.66 7.67 -13.05
CA ARG A 97 0.79 6.31 -13.59
C ARG A 97 1.66 6.32 -14.85
N LYS A 98 2.18 5.15 -15.21
CA LYS A 98 3.09 4.98 -16.37
C LYS A 98 4.44 5.68 -16.21
N LYS A 99 4.81 6.06 -15.00
CA LYS A 99 6.13 6.62 -14.66
C LYS A 99 6.98 5.62 -13.89
N HIS A 100 6.55 4.35 -13.82
CA HIS A 100 7.24 3.26 -13.17
C HIS A 100 7.49 3.47 -11.66
N ILE A 101 6.67 4.27 -11.00
CA ILE A 101 6.81 4.59 -9.57
C ILE A 101 6.61 3.32 -8.71
N SER A 102 5.54 2.55 -8.96
CA SER A 102 5.29 1.32 -8.21
C SER A 102 6.42 0.32 -8.37
N SER A 103 6.95 0.17 -9.58
CA SER A 103 8.08 -0.71 -9.85
C SER A 103 9.32 -0.28 -9.08
N GLU A 104 9.59 1.00 -9.05
CA GLU A 104 10.73 1.54 -8.31
C GLU A 104 10.59 1.32 -6.81
N MET A 105 9.38 1.51 -6.28
CA MET A 105 9.10 1.24 -4.86
C MET A 105 9.29 -0.25 -4.53
N LEU A 106 8.82 -1.15 -5.39
CA LEU A 106 9.01 -2.58 -5.18
C LEU A 106 10.48 -2.97 -5.16
N ARG A 107 11.29 -2.41 -6.07
CA ARG A 107 12.73 -2.64 -6.07
C ARG A 107 13.37 -2.17 -4.77
N LYS A 108 12.98 -1.01 -4.28
CA LYS A 108 13.49 -0.48 -3.01
C LYS A 108 13.11 -1.36 -1.83
N TYR A 109 11.91 -1.91 -1.82
CA TYR A 109 11.49 -2.82 -0.75
C TYR A 109 12.22 -4.16 -0.82
N ILE A 110 12.51 -4.67 -2.01
CA ILE A 110 13.34 -5.87 -2.17
C ILE A 110 14.73 -5.63 -1.59
N GLU A 111 15.34 -4.49 -1.92
CA GLU A 111 16.64 -4.12 -1.37
C GLU A 111 16.60 -3.97 0.15
N LEU A 112 15.54 -3.36 0.67
CA LEU A 112 15.35 -3.20 2.10
C LEU A 112 15.26 -4.55 2.81
N CYS A 113 14.55 -5.52 2.23
CA CYS A 113 14.48 -6.88 2.77
C CYS A 113 15.85 -7.53 2.84
N LYS A 114 16.64 -7.39 1.79
CA LYS A 114 18.00 -7.92 1.78
C LYS A 114 18.87 -7.27 2.85
N LEU A 115 18.77 -5.95 2.99
CA LEU A 115 19.52 -5.19 3.99
C LEU A 115 19.13 -5.61 5.42
N ARG A 116 17.85 -5.79 5.68
CA ARG A 116 17.32 -6.17 7.00
C ARG A 116 17.32 -7.68 7.22
N LYS A 117 17.76 -8.47 6.25
CA LYS A 117 17.79 -9.95 6.29
C LYS A 117 16.39 -10.55 6.50
N LEU A 118 15.41 -9.97 5.83
CA LEU A 118 14.05 -10.50 5.78
C LEU A 118 13.95 -11.48 4.62
N ASN A 119 13.13 -12.52 4.78
CA ASN A 119 13.11 -13.62 3.81
C ASN A 119 12.06 -13.48 2.71
N LYS A 120 11.04 -12.64 2.92
CA LYS A 120 9.99 -12.45 1.92
C LYS A 120 9.25 -11.14 2.09
N ILE A 121 8.59 -10.72 1.01
CA ILE A 121 7.58 -9.66 1.01
C ILE A 121 6.24 -10.33 0.76
N TRP A 122 5.20 -9.95 1.50
CA TRP A 122 3.86 -10.45 1.24
C TRP A 122 2.86 -9.30 1.26
N LEU A 123 1.73 -9.51 0.60
CA LEU A 123 0.69 -8.49 0.47
C LEU A 123 -0.67 -9.14 0.30
N THR A 124 -1.71 -8.32 0.48
CA THR A 124 -3.07 -8.66 0.13
C THR A 124 -3.51 -7.76 -1.02
N VAL A 125 -4.26 -8.30 -1.95
CA VAL A 125 -4.78 -7.54 -3.09
C VAL A 125 -6.19 -8.00 -3.41
N ASN A 126 -7.10 -7.05 -3.66
CA ASN A 126 -8.46 -7.37 -4.04
C ASN A 126 -8.45 -8.20 -5.33
N LYS A 127 -9.26 -9.26 -5.38
CA LYS A 127 -9.32 -10.18 -6.52
C LYS A 127 -9.67 -9.49 -7.84
N HIS A 128 -10.34 -8.35 -7.80
CA HIS A 128 -10.73 -7.60 -8.99
C HIS A 128 -9.73 -6.51 -9.38
N ASN A 129 -8.67 -6.35 -8.61
CA ASN A 129 -7.62 -5.38 -8.91
C ASN A 129 -6.59 -5.97 -9.87
N PHE A 130 -7.03 -6.20 -11.11
CA PHE A 130 -6.26 -6.93 -12.12
C PHE A 130 -4.94 -6.23 -12.47
N ARG A 131 -4.93 -4.90 -12.51
CA ARG A 131 -3.72 -4.13 -12.82
C ARG A 131 -2.63 -4.37 -11.78
N SER A 132 -2.97 -4.26 -10.52
CA SER A 132 -2.00 -4.48 -9.43
C SER A 132 -1.52 -5.92 -9.39
N ILE A 133 -2.44 -6.88 -9.56
CA ILE A 133 -2.09 -8.31 -9.60
C ILE A 133 -1.07 -8.57 -10.70
N ASP A 134 -1.27 -8.00 -11.89
CA ASP A 134 -0.34 -8.18 -13.02
C ASP A 134 1.04 -7.60 -12.72
N VAL A 135 1.10 -6.42 -12.09
CA VAL A 135 2.37 -5.81 -11.68
C VAL A 135 3.10 -6.72 -10.69
N TYR A 136 2.40 -7.22 -9.68
CA TYR A 136 3.01 -8.10 -8.68
C TYR A 136 3.50 -9.41 -9.30
N LYS A 137 2.73 -10.02 -10.18
CA LYS A 137 3.15 -11.23 -10.90
C LYS A 137 4.40 -10.97 -11.74
N HIS A 138 4.47 -9.82 -12.39
CA HIS A 138 5.63 -9.44 -13.19
C HIS A 138 6.91 -9.37 -12.33
N PHE A 139 6.79 -8.98 -11.07
CA PHE A 139 7.92 -8.96 -10.13
C PHE A 139 8.24 -10.33 -9.52
N GLY A 140 7.45 -11.34 -9.82
CA GLY A 140 7.68 -12.69 -9.31
C GLY A 140 6.84 -13.07 -8.10
N PHE A 141 5.89 -12.23 -7.68
CA PHE A 141 4.96 -12.59 -6.63
C PHE A 141 4.04 -13.73 -7.08
N GLU A 142 3.76 -14.64 -6.17
CA GLU A 142 2.87 -15.77 -6.41
C GLU A 142 1.70 -15.72 -5.44
N THR A 143 0.51 -16.10 -5.92
CA THR A 143 -0.66 -16.22 -5.06
C THR A 143 -0.52 -17.50 -4.22
N VAL A 144 -0.51 -17.35 -2.91
CA VAL A 144 -0.37 -18.49 -1.98
C VAL A 144 -1.67 -18.92 -1.33
N ARG A 145 -2.65 -18.02 -1.24
CA ARG A 145 -3.99 -18.33 -0.76
C ARG A 145 -4.97 -17.20 -1.06
N GLU A 146 -6.25 -17.48 -0.78
CA GLU A 146 -7.33 -16.51 -0.88
C GLU A 146 -7.94 -16.32 0.49
N GLU A 147 -8.37 -15.10 0.79
CA GLU A 147 -9.07 -14.79 2.04
C GLU A 147 -10.25 -13.88 1.77
N CYS A 148 -11.40 -14.21 2.39
CA CYS A 148 -12.56 -13.35 2.40
C CYS A 148 -12.84 -12.99 3.85
N ASN A 149 -12.63 -11.73 4.21
CA ASN A 149 -12.74 -11.25 5.58
C ASN A 149 -13.86 -10.24 5.74
N ASP A 150 -14.67 -10.42 6.79
CA ASP A 150 -15.64 -9.42 7.22
C ASP A 150 -14.88 -8.25 7.83
N ILE A 151 -15.10 -7.04 7.31
CA ILE A 151 -14.47 -5.82 7.83
C ILE A 151 -15.45 -4.94 8.61
N GLY A 152 -16.65 -5.46 8.87
CA GLY A 152 -17.68 -4.74 9.61
C GLY A 152 -18.66 -4.01 8.69
N ASN A 153 -19.73 -3.52 9.28
CA ASN A 153 -20.77 -2.74 8.58
C ASN A 153 -21.38 -3.45 7.36
N GLY A 154 -21.34 -4.79 7.33
CA GLY A 154 -21.86 -5.58 6.21
C GLY A 154 -20.92 -5.68 5.03
N TYR A 155 -19.70 -5.16 5.13
CA TYR A 155 -18.71 -5.20 4.05
C TYR A 155 -17.71 -6.33 4.24
N VAL A 156 -17.17 -6.81 3.10
CA VAL A 156 -16.14 -7.85 3.09
C VAL A 156 -14.95 -7.40 2.24
N ARG A 157 -13.78 -7.98 2.54
CA ARG A 157 -12.60 -7.89 1.67
C ARG A 157 -12.34 -9.29 1.14
N ASP A 158 -12.36 -9.42 -0.18
CA ASP A 158 -12.14 -10.68 -0.88
C ASP A 158 -10.82 -10.57 -1.64
N ASP A 159 -9.76 -11.08 -1.04
CA ASP A 159 -8.38 -10.82 -1.46
C ASP A 159 -7.62 -12.08 -1.83
N TYR A 160 -6.62 -11.91 -2.70
CA TYR A 160 -5.50 -12.84 -2.82
C TYR A 160 -4.39 -12.42 -1.85
N ILE A 161 -3.73 -13.42 -1.28
CA ILE A 161 -2.48 -13.21 -0.55
C ILE A 161 -1.36 -13.62 -1.48
N MET A 162 -0.43 -12.70 -1.72
CA MET A 162 0.70 -12.92 -2.63
C MET A 162 2.02 -12.79 -1.90
N GLU A 163 3.01 -13.57 -2.30
CA GLU A 163 4.35 -13.58 -1.68
C GLU A 163 5.44 -13.55 -2.71
N LEU A 164 6.53 -12.86 -2.37
CA LEU A 164 7.78 -12.86 -3.11
C LEU A 164 8.90 -13.28 -2.18
N ASN A 165 9.61 -14.35 -2.52
CA ASN A 165 10.78 -14.78 -1.79
C ASN A 165 11.96 -13.87 -2.20
N VAL A 166 12.68 -13.33 -1.21
CA VAL A 166 13.79 -12.38 -1.44
C VAL A 166 15.14 -12.91 -0.93
N GLU A 167 15.20 -14.18 -0.58
CA GLU A 167 16.48 -14.81 -0.19
C GLU A 167 17.41 -15.00 -1.37
#